data_7dcc5efba834e9fe9eb82b61d00f14e3
#
_entry.id   7dcc5efba834e9fe9eb82b61d00f14e3
#
_cell.length_a   1.000
_cell.length_b   1.000
_cell.length_c   1.000
_cell.angle_alpha   90.00
_cell.angle_beta   90.00
_cell.angle_gamma   90.00
#
_symmetry.space_group_name_H-M   'P 1'
#
loop_
_entity.id
_entity.type
_entity.pdbx_description
1 polymer ?
#
loop_
_entity_poly.entity_id
_entity_poly.type
_entity_poly.pdbx_seq_one_letter_code
_entity_poly.pdbx_strand_id
1 'polypeptide(L)'
;MDKDDTLLVGKIVGVHGMKGYLKVYSFDESIDLFERGRQIQLKSSSGVIKTVTVEDVQSYKNVLRVAFEGILDRTAAEALTGSELLLKRSELPEPEEGQWYWCDLIGLAVHGVDGTYLGHVENLFETGSNDVLVVKRGEEELLIPVTESIVCDVDFDEQKISVDLPEGLL
;
A
#
# COMPACT_ATOMS: atom_id res chain seq x y z
N MET A 1 4.87 7.75 14.62
CA MET A 1 3.74 6.89 14.25
C MET A 1 3.56 5.78 15.28
N ASP A 2 2.34 5.57 15.70
CA ASP A 2 2.02 4.55 16.69
C ASP A 2 2.11 3.16 16.03
N LYS A 3 2.81 2.23 16.71
CA LYS A 3 2.95 0.85 16.20
C LYS A 3 1.64 0.07 16.18
N ASP A 4 0.65 0.53 16.94
CA ASP A 4 -0.67 -0.09 17.00
C ASP A 4 -1.64 0.46 15.95
N ASP A 5 -1.18 1.41 15.12
CA ASP A 5 -2.01 1.93 14.05
C ASP A 5 -2.38 0.83 13.06
N THR A 6 -3.64 0.81 12.69
CA THR A 6 -4.16 -0.10 11.69
C THR A 6 -4.12 0.59 10.34
N LEU A 7 -3.52 -0.08 9.35
CA LEU A 7 -3.36 0.46 8.00
C LEU A 7 -4.39 -0.16 7.07
N LEU A 8 -5.06 0.68 6.28
CA LEU A 8 -5.92 0.22 5.20
C LEU A 8 -5.03 -0.20 4.02
N VAL A 9 -4.98 -1.49 3.74
CA VAL A 9 -4.03 -2.05 2.78
C VAL A 9 -4.67 -2.63 1.53
N GLY A 10 -5.98 -2.80 1.52
CA GLY A 10 -6.67 -3.33 0.36
C GLY A 10 -8.17 -3.41 0.54
N LYS A 11 -8.84 -3.92 -0.49
CA LYS A 11 -10.29 -4.08 -0.49
C LYS A 11 -10.67 -5.34 -1.25
N ILE A 12 -11.68 -6.04 -0.75
CA ILE A 12 -12.29 -7.18 -1.46
C ILE A 12 -13.26 -6.61 -2.50
N VAL A 13 -12.96 -6.83 -3.77
CA VAL A 13 -13.72 -6.26 -4.88
C VAL A 13 -14.63 -7.25 -5.58
N GLY A 14 -14.52 -8.54 -5.27
CA GLY A 14 -15.37 -9.56 -5.84
C GLY A 14 -14.98 -10.97 -5.41
N VAL A 15 -15.59 -11.94 -6.04
CA VAL A 15 -15.30 -13.37 -5.83
C VAL A 15 -14.76 -13.98 -7.10
N HIS A 16 -14.03 -15.10 -6.97
CA HIS A 16 -13.48 -15.82 -8.10
C HIS A 16 -13.78 -17.32 -7.99
N GLY A 17 -14.57 -17.84 -8.94
CA GLY A 17 -14.91 -19.26 -8.99
C GLY A 17 -15.83 -19.71 -7.86
N MET A 18 -15.86 -21.01 -7.61
CA MET A 18 -16.80 -21.66 -6.67
C MET A 18 -16.15 -22.06 -5.35
N LYS A 19 -14.83 -21.93 -5.25
CA LYS A 19 -14.06 -22.44 -4.11
C LYS A 19 -13.83 -21.44 -2.98
N GLY A 20 -14.46 -20.27 -3.04
CA GLY A 20 -14.32 -19.27 -1.99
C GLY A 20 -13.14 -18.32 -2.16
N TYR A 21 -12.49 -18.31 -3.33
CA TYR A 21 -11.45 -17.32 -3.62
C TYR A 21 -12.05 -15.94 -3.79
N LEU A 22 -11.35 -14.95 -3.26
CA LEU A 22 -11.75 -13.55 -3.31
C LEU A 22 -10.81 -12.76 -4.19
N LYS A 23 -11.37 -11.81 -4.93
CA LYS A 23 -10.58 -10.84 -5.68
C LYS A 23 -10.26 -9.69 -4.74
N VAL A 24 -8.98 -9.42 -4.55
CA VAL A 24 -8.50 -8.39 -3.65
C VAL A 24 -7.68 -7.37 -4.44
N TYR A 25 -8.02 -6.11 -4.25
CA TYR A 25 -7.23 -5.00 -4.75
C TYR A 25 -6.31 -4.51 -3.63
N SER A 26 -5.00 -4.51 -3.89
CA SER A 26 -4.01 -4.03 -2.93
C SER A 26 -3.74 -2.55 -3.18
N PHE A 27 -3.82 -1.73 -2.13
CA PHE A 27 -3.56 -0.30 -2.22
C PHE A 27 -2.07 0.04 -2.10
N ASP A 28 -1.29 -0.87 -1.56
CA ASP A 28 0.13 -0.66 -1.34
C ASP A 28 0.90 -1.89 -1.80
N GLU A 29 1.46 -1.83 -3.00
CA GLU A 29 2.20 -2.94 -3.61
C GLU A 29 3.56 -3.18 -2.94
N SER A 30 4.03 -2.24 -2.11
CA SER A 30 5.27 -2.40 -1.34
C SER A 30 5.12 -3.40 -0.18
N ILE A 31 3.88 -3.70 0.20
CA ILE A 31 3.58 -4.61 1.30
C ILE A 31 3.20 -5.97 0.73
N ASP A 32 3.96 -7.00 1.10
CA ASP A 32 3.60 -8.38 0.81
C ASP A 32 2.53 -8.82 1.82
N LEU A 33 1.27 -8.52 1.48
CA LEU A 33 0.13 -8.68 2.37
C LEU A 33 -0.27 -10.12 2.60
N PHE A 34 0.02 -11.00 1.64
CA PHE A 34 -0.67 -12.28 1.55
C PHE A 34 0.31 -13.43 1.62
N GLU A 35 1.06 -13.50 2.71
CA GLU A 35 1.78 -14.73 3.03
C GLU A 35 0.81 -15.73 3.65
N ARG A 36 0.94 -17.00 3.26
CA ARG A 36 0.17 -18.08 3.85
C ARG A 36 0.35 -18.09 5.38
N GLY A 37 -0.75 -18.12 6.11
CA GLY A 37 -0.75 -18.09 7.57
C GLY A 37 -0.83 -16.69 8.19
N ARG A 38 -0.76 -15.63 7.38
CA ARG A 38 -0.87 -14.26 7.89
C ARG A 38 -2.31 -13.97 8.29
N GLN A 39 -2.48 -13.34 9.44
CA GLN A 39 -3.79 -12.86 9.89
C GLN A 39 -4.04 -11.45 9.40
N ILE A 40 -5.23 -11.22 8.88
CA ILE A 40 -5.67 -9.93 8.34
C ILE A 40 -7.02 -9.60 8.95
N GLN A 41 -7.24 -8.33 9.28
CA GLN A 41 -8.54 -7.87 9.74
C GLN A 41 -9.39 -7.43 8.53
N LEU A 42 -10.62 -7.88 8.50
CA LEU A 42 -11.62 -7.45 7.52
C LEU A 42 -12.63 -6.56 8.20
N LYS A 43 -12.82 -5.37 7.64
CA LYS A 43 -13.85 -4.44 8.11
C LYS A 43 -14.97 -4.39 7.08
N SER A 44 -16.16 -4.83 7.46
CA SER A 44 -17.31 -4.81 6.58
C SER A 44 -17.84 -3.39 6.40
N SER A 45 -18.71 -3.19 5.40
CA SER A 45 -19.37 -1.91 5.16
C SER A 45 -20.21 -1.43 6.36
N SER A 46 -20.65 -2.35 7.21
CA SER A 46 -21.38 -2.04 8.45
C SER A 46 -20.45 -1.72 9.64
N GLY A 47 -19.13 -1.82 9.46
CA GLY A 47 -18.14 -1.51 10.49
C GLY A 47 -17.73 -2.70 11.35
N VAL A 48 -18.24 -3.90 11.09
CA VAL A 48 -17.87 -5.10 11.84
C VAL A 48 -16.47 -5.55 11.42
N ILE A 49 -15.60 -5.79 12.40
CA ILE A 49 -14.23 -6.24 12.18
C ILE A 49 -14.11 -7.72 12.50
N LYS A 50 -13.54 -8.48 11.58
CA LYS A 50 -13.32 -9.92 11.69
C LYS A 50 -11.87 -10.23 11.35
N THR A 51 -11.23 -11.11 12.10
CA THR A 51 -9.88 -11.58 11.77
C THR A 51 -9.96 -12.84 10.95
N VAL A 52 -9.23 -12.88 9.82
CA VAL A 52 -9.15 -14.05 8.94
C VAL A 52 -7.68 -14.40 8.71
N THR A 53 -7.44 -15.66 8.36
CA THR A 53 -6.09 -16.17 8.09
C THR A 53 -5.97 -16.52 6.61
N VAL A 54 -4.88 -16.08 5.97
CA VAL A 54 -4.61 -16.38 4.55
C VAL A 54 -4.26 -17.85 4.39
N GLU A 55 -5.00 -18.56 3.56
CA GLU A 55 -4.74 -19.96 3.22
C GLU A 55 -3.94 -20.09 1.93
N ASP A 56 -4.26 -19.29 0.91
CA ASP A 56 -3.59 -19.32 -0.39
C ASP A 56 -3.71 -17.96 -1.06
N VAL A 57 -2.73 -17.63 -1.90
CA VAL A 57 -2.73 -16.39 -2.68
C VAL A 57 -2.14 -16.64 -4.06
N GLN A 58 -2.79 -16.05 -5.07
CA GLN A 58 -2.35 -16.11 -6.45
C GLN A 58 -2.48 -14.73 -7.08
N SER A 59 -1.47 -14.33 -7.83
CA SER A 59 -1.54 -13.08 -8.61
C SER A 59 -2.33 -13.32 -9.90
N TYR A 60 -3.22 -12.40 -10.23
CA TYR A 60 -4.00 -12.48 -11.45
C TYR A 60 -4.26 -11.08 -12.01
N LYS A 61 -3.56 -10.72 -13.07
CA LYS A 61 -3.65 -9.37 -13.68
C LYS A 61 -3.38 -8.28 -12.61
N ASN A 62 -4.33 -7.38 -12.39
CA ASN A 62 -4.19 -6.26 -11.46
C ASN A 62 -4.77 -6.56 -10.07
N VAL A 63 -5.23 -7.79 -9.84
CA VAL A 63 -5.82 -8.19 -8.58
C VAL A 63 -5.16 -9.45 -8.06
N LEU A 64 -5.31 -9.69 -6.77
CA LEU A 64 -4.90 -10.93 -6.13
C LEU A 64 -6.11 -11.81 -5.91
N ARG A 65 -5.93 -13.11 -6.10
CA ARG A 65 -6.91 -14.12 -5.68
C ARG A 65 -6.46 -14.65 -4.35
N VAL A 66 -7.28 -14.47 -3.34
CA VAL A 66 -6.94 -14.86 -1.98
C VAL A 66 -7.98 -15.80 -1.43
N ALA A 67 -7.53 -16.91 -0.84
CA ALA A 67 -8.37 -17.80 -0.07
C ALA A 67 -8.07 -17.60 1.41
N PHE A 68 -9.12 -17.47 2.20
CA PHE A 68 -9.00 -17.38 3.67
C PHE A 68 -9.49 -18.67 4.31
N GLU A 69 -8.88 -19.06 5.41
CA GLU A 69 -9.32 -20.22 6.17
C GLU A 69 -10.78 -20.07 6.60
N GLY A 70 -11.57 -21.12 6.43
CA GLY A 70 -12.98 -21.13 6.80
C GLY A 70 -13.94 -20.58 5.75
N ILE A 71 -13.42 -19.98 4.66
CA ILE A 71 -14.23 -19.50 3.55
C ILE A 71 -14.12 -20.54 2.43
N LEU A 72 -15.07 -21.49 2.38
CA LEU A 72 -14.95 -22.69 1.57
C LEU A 72 -15.80 -22.68 0.30
N ASP A 73 -16.72 -21.72 0.16
CA ASP A 73 -17.62 -21.68 -0.98
C ASP A 73 -17.88 -20.24 -1.43
N ARG A 74 -18.52 -20.12 -2.59
CA ARG A 74 -18.80 -18.81 -3.19
C ARG A 74 -19.75 -17.97 -2.34
N THR A 75 -20.74 -18.56 -1.70
CA THR A 75 -21.71 -17.83 -0.88
C THR A 75 -21.05 -17.17 0.31
N ALA A 76 -20.18 -17.89 1.01
CA ALA A 76 -19.41 -17.34 2.12
C ALA A 76 -18.46 -16.21 1.65
N ALA A 77 -17.85 -16.39 0.48
CA ALA A 77 -16.97 -15.38 -0.11
C ALA A 77 -17.74 -14.12 -0.52
N GLU A 78 -18.91 -14.27 -1.12
CA GLU A 78 -19.76 -13.14 -1.54
C GLU A 78 -20.15 -12.25 -0.36
N ALA A 79 -20.34 -12.82 0.81
CA ALA A 79 -20.67 -12.08 2.02
C ALA A 79 -19.53 -11.13 2.45
N LEU A 80 -18.31 -11.37 2.01
CA LEU A 80 -17.13 -10.54 2.35
C LEU A 80 -16.84 -9.45 1.31
N THR A 81 -17.52 -9.46 0.17
CA THR A 81 -17.31 -8.46 -0.89
C THR A 81 -17.61 -7.06 -0.37
N GLY A 82 -16.72 -6.12 -0.67
CA GLY A 82 -16.82 -4.75 -0.19
C GLY A 82 -16.09 -4.50 1.13
N SER A 83 -15.60 -5.56 1.78
CA SER A 83 -14.84 -5.41 3.02
C SER A 83 -13.47 -4.78 2.75
N GLU A 84 -13.00 -3.98 3.71
CA GLU A 84 -11.66 -3.40 3.69
C GLU A 84 -10.69 -4.34 4.41
N LEU A 85 -9.46 -4.39 3.91
CA LEU A 85 -8.38 -5.18 4.50
C LEU A 85 -7.49 -4.28 5.33
N LEU A 86 -7.29 -4.64 6.59
CA LEU A 86 -6.52 -3.86 7.55
C LEU A 86 -5.39 -4.71 8.13
N LEU A 87 -4.22 -4.09 8.28
CA LEU A 87 -3.08 -4.68 8.99
C LEU A 87 -2.59 -3.75 10.07
N LYS A 88 -2.12 -4.32 11.18
CA LYS A 88 -1.43 -3.53 12.19
C LYS A 88 -0.01 -3.24 11.73
N ARG A 89 0.44 -2.00 11.91
CA ARG A 89 1.81 -1.60 11.57
C ARG A 89 2.84 -2.47 12.27
N SER A 90 2.59 -2.87 13.51
CA SER A 90 3.48 -3.73 14.29
C SER A 90 3.71 -5.12 13.68
N GLU A 91 2.82 -5.56 12.79
CA GLU A 91 2.94 -6.85 12.10
C GLU A 91 3.77 -6.77 10.83
N LEU A 92 4.15 -5.55 10.39
CA LEU A 92 4.99 -5.36 9.22
C LEU A 92 6.47 -5.35 9.64
N PRO A 93 7.35 -6.05 8.89
CA PRO A 93 8.78 -5.96 9.15
C PRO A 93 9.29 -4.56 8.86
N GLU A 94 10.43 -4.19 9.46
CA GLU A 94 11.08 -2.93 9.11
C GLU A 94 11.62 -3.05 7.67
N PRO A 95 11.41 -2.01 6.82
CA PRO A 95 11.96 -2.04 5.47
C PRO A 95 13.48 -1.98 5.49
N GLU A 96 14.10 -2.56 4.47
CA GLU A 96 15.55 -2.47 4.29
C GLU A 96 15.99 -1.03 4.03
N GLU A 97 17.28 -0.75 4.25
CA GLU A 97 17.84 0.57 3.98
C GLU A 97 17.59 0.99 2.52
N GLY A 98 17.06 2.20 2.33
CA GLY A 98 16.70 2.71 1.01
C GLY A 98 15.36 2.24 0.50
N GLN A 99 14.63 1.45 1.28
CA GLN A 99 13.27 1.00 0.95
C GLN A 99 12.28 1.51 1.98
N TRP A 100 11.08 1.82 1.53
CA TRP A 100 10.03 2.35 2.39
C TRP A 100 8.68 1.75 1.99
N TYR A 101 7.78 1.63 2.96
CA TYR A 101 6.39 1.31 2.65
C TYR A 101 5.70 2.55 2.08
N TRP A 102 4.86 2.35 1.09
CA TRP A 102 4.13 3.45 0.45
C TRP A 102 3.26 4.23 1.44
N CYS A 103 2.62 3.51 2.37
CA CYS A 103 1.78 4.15 3.38
C CYS A 103 2.57 5.12 4.28
N ASP A 104 3.87 4.92 4.43
CA ASP A 104 4.72 5.81 5.22
C ASP A 104 5.14 7.05 4.44
N LEU A 105 5.20 6.95 3.13
CA LEU A 105 5.60 8.06 2.26
C LEU A 105 4.44 8.98 1.92
N ILE A 106 3.23 8.46 1.84
CA ILE A 106 2.04 9.27 1.50
C ILE A 106 1.82 10.35 2.56
N GLY A 107 1.62 11.57 2.11
CA GLY A 107 1.42 12.73 2.96
C GLY A 107 2.68 13.48 3.37
N LEU A 108 3.87 12.92 3.09
CA LEU A 108 5.12 13.61 3.42
C LEU A 108 5.34 14.81 2.49
N ALA A 109 5.90 15.87 3.03
CA ALA A 109 6.31 17.03 2.24
C ALA A 109 7.57 16.69 1.44
N VAL A 110 7.65 17.16 0.20
CA VAL A 110 8.79 16.93 -0.68
C VAL A 110 9.51 18.24 -0.93
N HIS A 111 10.81 18.25 -0.66
CA HIS A 111 11.67 19.42 -0.83
C HIS A 111 12.86 19.04 -1.72
N GLY A 112 13.29 19.97 -2.57
CA GLY A 112 14.56 19.83 -3.26
C GLY A 112 15.74 19.97 -2.28
N VAL A 113 16.91 19.49 -2.70
CA VAL A 113 18.14 19.63 -1.87
C VAL A 113 18.52 21.09 -1.62
N ASP A 114 18.02 22.02 -2.43
CA ASP A 114 18.19 23.47 -2.26
C ASP A 114 17.17 24.07 -1.28
N GLY A 115 16.27 23.27 -0.72
CA GLY A 115 15.24 23.70 0.21
C GLY A 115 13.91 24.11 -0.44
N THR A 116 13.80 24.05 -1.75
CA THR A 116 12.56 24.42 -2.45
C THR A 116 11.44 23.42 -2.15
N TYR A 117 10.29 23.92 -1.71
CA TYR A 117 9.11 23.07 -1.49
C TYR A 117 8.48 22.68 -2.83
N LEU A 118 8.35 21.36 -3.05
CA LEU A 118 7.84 20.82 -4.31
C LEU A 118 6.39 20.32 -4.22
N GLY A 119 5.88 20.08 -3.04
CA GLY A 119 4.55 19.57 -2.80
C GLY A 119 4.55 18.49 -1.74
N HIS A 120 3.51 17.66 -1.76
CA HIS A 120 3.41 16.50 -0.85
C HIS A 120 3.10 15.24 -1.65
N VAL A 121 3.47 14.09 -1.11
CA VAL A 121 3.17 12.80 -1.75
C VAL A 121 1.69 12.51 -1.63
N GLU A 122 0.99 12.47 -2.75
CA GLU A 122 -0.43 12.14 -2.77
C GLU A 122 -0.65 10.65 -3.02
N ASN A 123 0.20 10.04 -3.86
CA ASN A 123 0.08 8.64 -4.21
C ASN A 123 1.44 8.13 -4.70
N LEU A 124 1.51 6.83 -4.93
CA LEU A 124 2.64 6.17 -5.58
C LEU A 124 2.10 5.16 -6.58
N PHE A 125 2.93 4.85 -7.57
CA PHE A 125 2.67 3.71 -8.45
C PHE A 125 3.98 3.02 -8.81
N GLU A 126 3.89 1.76 -9.21
CA GLU A 126 5.05 0.98 -9.61
C GLU A 126 5.19 0.99 -11.13
N THR A 127 6.42 1.20 -11.60
CA THR A 127 6.80 0.93 -12.99
C THR A 127 7.61 -0.37 -13.01
N GLY A 128 7.99 -0.87 -14.17
CA GLY A 128 8.82 -2.07 -14.24
C GLY A 128 10.22 -1.91 -13.63
N SER A 129 10.65 -0.69 -13.33
CA SER A 129 12.01 -0.38 -12.83
C SER A 129 12.03 0.18 -11.43
N ASN A 130 11.14 1.11 -11.11
CA ASN A 130 11.12 1.82 -9.81
C ASN A 130 9.70 2.17 -9.42
N ASP A 131 9.53 2.49 -8.14
CA ASP A 131 8.34 3.20 -7.69
C ASP A 131 8.43 4.67 -8.13
N VAL A 132 7.27 5.30 -8.30
CA VAL A 132 7.18 6.72 -8.67
C VAL A 132 6.28 7.42 -7.67
N LEU A 133 6.78 8.52 -7.09
CA LEU A 133 6.00 9.39 -6.23
C LEU A 133 5.14 10.32 -7.08
N VAL A 134 3.85 10.39 -6.78
CA VAL A 134 2.96 11.41 -7.33
C VAL A 134 2.92 12.54 -6.32
N VAL A 135 3.59 13.64 -6.64
CA VAL A 135 3.74 14.79 -5.75
C VAL A 135 2.84 15.90 -6.24
N LYS A 136 1.98 16.41 -5.37
CA LYS A 136 1.07 17.50 -5.72
C LYS A 136 1.31 18.75 -4.89
N ARG A 137 1.23 19.88 -5.58
CA ARG A 137 1.21 21.22 -5.00
C ARG A 137 0.10 22.01 -5.68
N GLY A 138 -1.06 22.12 -5.00
CA GLY A 138 -2.24 22.70 -5.61
C GLY A 138 -2.73 21.86 -6.79
N GLU A 139 -2.79 22.45 -7.97
CA GLU A 139 -3.17 21.74 -9.20
C GLU A 139 -1.96 21.17 -9.96
N GLU A 140 -0.74 21.52 -9.55
CA GLU A 140 0.47 21.01 -10.16
C GLU A 140 0.77 19.60 -9.68
N GLU A 141 1.17 18.75 -10.61
CA GLU A 141 1.56 17.37 -10.35
C GLU A 141 2.96 17.12 -10.87
N LEU A 142 3.79 16.50 -10.04
CA LEU A 142 5.16 16.15 -10.40
C LEU A 142 5.36 14.66 -10.11
N LEU A 143 5.92 13.95 -11.08
CA LEU A 143 6.24 12.52 -10.95
C LEU A 143 7.73 12.37 -10.66
N ILE A 144 8.06 11.78 -9.51
CA ILE A 144 9.44 11.65 -9.05
C ILE A 144 9.80 10.17 -8.88
N PRO A 145 10.76 9.64 -9.65
CA PRO A 145 11.21 8.26 -9.46
C PRO A 145 11.90 8.06 -8.11
N VAL A 146 11.60 6.96 -7.45
CA VAL A 146 12.26 6.60 -6.19
C VAL A 146 13.53 5.82 -6.53
N THR A 147 14.63 6.54 -6.65
CA THR A 147 15.98 5.97 -6.90
C THR A 147 16.96 6.56 -5.91
N GLU A 148 18.07 5.88 -5.68
CA GLU A 148 19.12 6.36 -4.77
C GLU A 148 19.69 7.70 -5.19
N SER A 149 19.72 7.99 -6.49
CA SER A 149 20.25 9.25 -7.02
C SER A 149 19.28 10.42 -6.85
N ILE A 150 17.99 10.15 -6.75
CA ILE A 150 16.95 11.19 -6.69
C ILE A 150 16.45 11.40 -5.25
N VAL A 151 16.07 10.34 -4.57
CA VAL A 151 15.64 10.43 -3.16
C VAL A 151 16.87 10.39 -2.27
N CYS A 152 17.24 11.55 -1.74
CA CYS A 152 18.47 11.69 -0.96
C CYS A 152 18.26 11.35 0.51
N ASP A 153 17.10 11.68 1.06
CA ASP A 153 16.78 11.46 2.47
C ASP A 153 15.27 11.41 2.69
N VAL A 154 14.84 10.59 3.63
CA VAL A 154 13.47 10.52 4.11
C VAL A 154 13.49 10.69 5.62
N ASP A 155 12.95 11.79 6.10
CA ASP A 155 12.92 12.12 7.52
C ASP A 155 11.47 12.02 8.02
N PHE A 156 11.16 10.95 8.73
CA PHE A 156 9.82 10.73 9.26
C PHE A 156 9.49 11.62 10.45
N ASP A 157 10.51 12.07 11.19
CA ASP A 157 10.30 12.99 12.33
C ASP A 157 9.87 14.37 11.84
N GLU A 158 10.55 14.88 10.81
CA GLU A 158 10.22 16.14 10.16
C GLU A 158 9.11 15.99 9.11
N GLN A 159 8.71 14.76 8.79
CA GLN A 159 7.72 14.43 7.79
C GLN A 159 8.04 15.01 6.42
N LYS A 160 9.28 14.83 5.98
CA LYS A 160 9.73 15.34 4.69
C LYS A 160 10.62 14.36 3.95
N ILE A 161 10.61 14.50 2.63
CA ILE A 161 11.50 13.80 1.70
C ILE A 161 12.36 14.86 1.02
N SER A 162 13.67 14.63 0.98
CA SER A 162 14.60 15.48 0.24
C SER A 162 14.98 14.80 -1.07
N VAL A 163 14.84 15.52 -2.17
CA VAL A 163 15.11 14.98 -3.52
C VAL A 163 16.07 15.88 -4.27
N ASP A 164 16.94 15.25 -5.08
CA ASP A 164 17.84 15.93 -6.00
C ASP A 164 17.33 15.63 -7.43
N LEU A 165 16.58 16.58 -8.00
CA LEU A 165 15.98 16.40 -9.30
C LEU A 165 16.97 16.76 -10.40
N PRO A 166 17.15 15.89 -11.42
CA PRO A 166 17.92 16.26 -12.59
C PRO A 166 17.23 17.38 -13.40
N GLU A 167 18.01 18.12 -14.15
CA GLU A 167 17.49 19.14 -15.04
C GLU A 167 16.47 18.52 -16.02
N GLY A 168 15.37 19.21 -16.23
CA GLY A 168 14.31 18.78 -17.13
C GLY A 168 13.17 18.01 -16.49
N LEU A 169 13.26 17.67 -15.18
CA LEU A 169 12.15 17.04 -14.45
C LEU A 169 11.17 18.06 -13.85
N LEU A 170 11.57 19.30 -13.76
CA LEU A 170 10.73 20.40 -13.27
C LEU A 170 9.99 21.09 -14.39
#